data_32a66cdabae055973fe4edce849c9e69
#
_entry.id   32a66cdabae055973fe4edce849c9e69
#
_cell.length_a   1.000
_cell.length_b   1.000
_cell.length_c   1.000
_cell.angle_alpha   90.00
_cell.angle_beta   90.00
_cell.angle_gamma   90.00
#
_symmetry.space_group_name_H-M   'P 1'
#
loop_
_entity.id
_entity.type
_entity.pdbx_description
1 polymer ?
#
loop_
_entity_poly.entity_id
_entity_poly.type
_entity_poly.pdbx_seq_one_letter_code
_entity_poly.pdbx_strand_id
1 'polypeptide(L)'
;MCIRDRWYGAANRDPEIFKDPDKFDILRENAEKHLAFGIGRHTCLGKPVALMQLREFYKQFLTRFSDFEVNGDWKVAPNNFVHAIQEMPIKFTPE
;
A
#
# COMPACT_ATOMS: atom_id res chain seq x y z
N MET A 1 -7.99 25.90 -3.92
CA MET A 1 -9.00 24.85 -3.68
C MET A 1 -8.95 23.90 -4.85
N CYS A 2 -8.69 22.60 -4.61
CA CYS A 2 -8.69 21.60 -5.69
C CYS A 2 -10.15 21.23 -5.99
N ILE A 3 -10.60 21.54 -7.21
CA ILE A 3 -11.98 21.31 -7.65
C ILE A 3 -12.20 19.86 -8.14
N ARG A 4 -11.13 19.03 -8.15
CA ARG A 4 -11.20 17.64 -8.63
C ARG A 4 -10.82 16.67 -7.53
N ASP A 5 -11.70 15.73 -7.26
CA ASP A 5 -11.41 14.60 -6.40
C ASP A 5 -10.40 13.66 -7.08
N ARG A 6 -9.52 13.07 -6.27
CA ARG A 6 -8.52 12.11 -6.75
C ARG A 6 -8.74 10.76 -6.08
N TRP A 7 -9.14 9.80 -6.88
CA TRP A 7 -9.43 8.43 -6.45
C TRP A 7 -8.20 7.56 -6.64
N TYR A 8 -7.24 7.66 -5.71
CA TYR A 8 -5.98 6.90 -5.80
C TYR A 8 -6.18 5.39 -5.86
N GLY A 9 -7.19 4.86 -5.15
CA GLY A 9 -7.52 3.44 -5.18
C GLY A 9 -7.95 2.98 -6.57
N ALA A 10 -8.78 3.75 -7.26
CA ALA A 10 -9.21 3.47 -8.63
C ALA A 10 -8.05 3.65 -9.63
N ALA A 11 -7.27 4.73 -9.50
CA ALA A 11 -6.14 4.99 -10.38
C ALA A 11 -5.05 3.90 -10.29
N ASN A 12 -4.83 3.34 -9.10
CA ASN A 12 -3.89 2.24 -8.90
C ASN A 12 -4.44 0.88 -9.36
N ARG A 13 -5.70 0.82 -9.79
CA ARG A 13 -6.37 -0.35 -10.37
C ARG A 13 -6.85 -0.11 -11.79
N ASP A 14 -6.29 0.87 -12.47
CA ASP A 14 -6.63 1.15 -13.86
C ASP A 14 -6.07 0.03 -14.77
N PRO A 15 -6.93 -0.74 -15.46
CA PRO A 15 -6.50 -1.84 -16.32
C PRO A 15 -5.77 -1.39 -17.58
N GLU A 16 -5.91 -0.11 -17.98
CA GLU A 16 -5.14 0.45 -19.07
C GLU A 16 -3.66 0.68 -18.70
N ILE A 17 -3.40 0.81 -17.40
CA ILE A 17 -2.04 1.03 -16.87
C ILE A 17 -1.48 -0.26 -16.27
N PHE A 18 -2.30 -0.98 -15.49
CA PHE A 18 -1.85 -2.15 -14.73
C PHE A 18 -2.57 -3.42 -15.21
N LYS A 19 -1.85 -4.32 -15.83
CA LYS A 19 -2.38 -5.64 -16.21
C LYS A 19 -2.79 -6.40 -14.94
N ASP A 20 -3.98 -7.02 -14.96
CA ASP A 20 -4.54 -7.75 -13.81
C ASP A 20 -4.50 -6.91 -12.51
N PRO A 21 -5.16 -5.74 -12.47
CA PRO A 21 -4.92 -4.71 -11.45
C PRO A 21 -5.30 -5.15 -10.03
N ASP A 22 -6.18 -6.13 -9.87
CA ASP A 22 -6.59 -6.67 -8.57
C ASP A 22 -5.64 -7.76 -8.05
N LYS A 23 -4.69 -8.22 -8.90
CA LYS A 23 -3.67 -9.17 -8.48
C LYS A 23 -2.55 -8.44 -7.74
N PHE A 24 -2.25 -8.89 -6.53
CA PHE A 24 -1.04 -8.46 -5.83
C PHE A 24 0.19 -9.11 -6.47
N ASP A 25 1.03 -8.29 -7.11
CA ASP A 25 2.20 -8.73 -7.84
C ASP A 25 3.39 -7.81 -7.55
N ILE A 26 4.32 -8.30 -6.73
CA ILE A 26 5.52 -7.55 -6.32
C ILE A 26 6.57 -7.42 -7.43
N LEU A 27 6.44 -8.22 -8.50
CA LEU A 27 7.35 -8.20 -9.65
C LEU A 27 6.77 -7.45 -10.86
N ARG A 28 5.69 -6.72 -10.67
CA ARG A 28 5.04 -5.95 -11.73
C ARG A 28 6.00 -4.92 -12.33
N GLU A 29 6.23 -4.99 -13.63
CA GLU A 29 7.21 -4.16 -14.35
C GLU A 29 6.97 -2.65 -14.21
N ASN A 30 5.71 -2.23 -14.07
CA ASN A 30 5.34 -0.82 -13.96
C ASN A 30 4.82 -0.44 -12.57
N ALA A 31 5.25 -1.16 -11.53
CA ALA A 31 4.84 -0.89 -10.15
C ALA A 31 5.12 0.56 -9.71
N GLU A 32 6.18 1.18 -10.20
CA GLU A 32 6.56 2.57 -9.89
C GLU A 32 5.56 3.62 -10.39
N LYS A 33 4.68 3.27 -11.34
CA LYS A 33 3.63 4.17 -11.85
C LYS A 33 2.47 4.38 -10.87
N HIS A 34 2.49 3.69 -9.72
CA HIS A 34 1.45 3.88 -8.71
C HIS A 34 1.36 5.32 -8.20
N LEU A 35 0.15 5.76 -7.87
CA LEU A 35 -0.14 7.09 -7.37
C LEU A 35 -0.36 7.15 -5.85
N ALA A 36 0.07 6.15 -5.10
CA ALA A 36 -0.14 6.09 -3.65
C ALA A 36 0.45 7.27 -2.88
N PHE A 37 1.50 7.89 -3.41
CA PHE A 37 2.11 9.10 -2.84
C PHE A 37 1.72 10.39 -3.56
N GLY A 38 0.69 10.35 -4.39
CA GLY A 38 0.29 11.48 -5.22
C GLY A 38 1.21 11.70 -6.43
N ILE A 39 0.98 12.81 -7.13
CA ILE A 39 1.71 13.16 -8.35
C ILE A 39 1.91 14.67 -8.47
N GLY A 40 2.97 15.07 -9.16
CA GLY A 40 3.26 16.48 -9.48
C GLY A 40 3.61 17.29 -8.24
N ARG A 41 3.13 18.53 -8.19
CA ARG A 41 3.46 19.49 -7.10
C ARG A 41 2.94 19.06 -5.73
N HIS A 42 2.00 18.12 -5.69
CA HIS A 42 1.41 17.60 -4.45
C HIS A 42 1.92 16.19 -4.10
N THR A 43 3.02 15.76 -4.70
CA THR A 43 3.67 14.50 -4.29
C THR A 43 4.02 14.56 -2.80
N CYS A 44 3.74 13.46 -2.10
CA CYS A 44 3.97 13.37 -0.66
C CYS A 44 5.44 13.68 -0.31
N LEU A 45 5.65 14.72 0.48
CA LEU A 45 6.98 15.11 0.96
C LEU A 45 7.62 14.01 1.82
N GLY A 46 6.82 13.26 2.56
CA GLY A 46 7.24 12.16 3.42
C GLY A 46 7.57 10.85 2.69
N LYS A 47 7.39 10.78 1.35
CA LYS A 47 7.63 9.55 0.57
C LYS A 47 9.00 8.90 0.83
N PRO A 48 10.14 9.62 0.85
CA PRO A 48 11.44 9.00 1.11
C PRO A 48 11.52 8.35 2.49
N VAL A 49 10.98 9.02 3.51
CA VAL A 49 10.96 8.51 4.88
C VAL A 49 10.07 7.29 4.99
N ALA A 50 8.86 7.35 4.42
CA ALA A 50 7.93 6.22 4.40
C ALA A 50 8.55 4.99 3.72
N LEU A 51 9.20 5.16 2.58
CA LEU A 51 9.87 4.05 1.87
C LEU A 51 11.04 3.48 2.67
N MET A 52 11.81 4.31 3.37
CA MET A 52 12.89 3.86 4.24
C MET A 52 12.34 3.04 5.41
N GLN A 53 11.30 3.52 6.07
CA GLN A 53 10.64 2.80 7.16
C GLN A 53 10.07 1.45 6.71
N LEU A 54 9.36 1.43 5.56
CA LEU A 54 8.82 0.19 5.01
C LEU A 54 9.91 -0.83 4.66
N ARG A 55 11.00 -0.39 4.04
CA ARG A 55 12.13 -1.26 3.70
C ARG A 55 12.74 -1.88 4.95
N GLU A 56 13.01 -1.07 5.96
CA GLU A 56 13.61 -1.57 7.20
C GLU A 56 12.65 -2.46 7.97
N PHE A 57 11.36 -2.12 8.02
CA PHE A 57 10.32 -2.96 8.61
C PHE A 57 10.28 -4.33 7.94
N TYR A 58 10.12 -4.40 6.61
CA TYR A 58 10.03 -5.68 5.90
C TYR A 58 11.32 -6.48 6.00
N LYS A 59 12.49 -5.84 5.96
CA LYS A 59 13.76 -6.51 6.18
C LYS A 59 13.81 -7.21 7.53
N GLN A 60 13.46 -6.51 8.61
CA GLN A 60 13.43 -7.07 9.96
C GLN A 60 12.33 -8.12 10.13
N PHE A 61 11.16 -7.87 9.57
CA PHE A 61 10.01 -8.77 9.68
C PHE A 61 10.28 -10.09 8.96
N LEU A 62 10.67 -10.06 7.69
CA LEU A 62 10.90 -11.24 6.88
C LEU A 62 12.11 -12.07 7.30
N THR A 63 13.06 -11.48 8.03
CA THR A 63 14.19 -12.24 8.61
C THR A 63 13.84 -12.95 9.90
N ARG A 64 12.78 -12.54 10.60
CA ARG A 64 12.38 -13.10 11.89
C ARG A 64 11.16 -14.00 11.83
N PHE A 65 10.36 -13.86 10.79
CA PHE A 65 9.11 -14.61 10.59
C PHE A 65 9.15 -15.25 9.21
N SER A 66 9.31 -16.55 9.16
CA SER A 66 9.37 -17.32 7.92
C SER A 66 7.99 -17.56 7.32
N ASP A 67 6.96 -17.55 8.17
CA ASP A 67 5.57 -17.75 7.79
C ASP A 67 4.67 -16.71 8.44
N PHE A 68 3.76 -16.19 7.68
CA PHE A 68 2.67 -15.34 8.19
C PHE A 68 1.48 -15.37 7.24
N GLU A 69 0.30 -15.26 7.81
CA GLU A 69 -0.96 -15.20 7.07
C GLU A 69 -1.91 -14.18 7.69
N VAL A 70 -2.79 -13.60 6.90
CA VAL A 70 -3.90 -12.79 7.42
C VAL A 70 -4.90 -13.74 8.06
N ASN A 71 -5.19 -13.55 9.35
CA ASN A 71 -6.03 -14.44 10.16
C ASN A 71 -7.25 -13.70 10.68
N GLY A 72 -8.23 -13.51 9.82
CA GLY A 72 -9.49 -12.86 10.13
C GLY A 72 -9.79 -11.65 9.25
N ASP A 73 -10.89 -10.99 9.57
CA ASP A 73 -11.32 -9.80 8.85
C ASP A 73 -10.50 -8.58 9.26
N TRP A 74 -10.11 -7.81 8.29
CA TRP A 74 -9.45 -6.53 8.50
C TRP A 74 -10.48 -5.41 8.60
N LYS A 75 -10.19 -4.41 9.41
CA LYS A 75 -11.08 -3.25 9.61
C LYS A 75 -10.47 -2.02 8.98
N VAL A 76 -11.30 -1.30 8.25
CA VAL A 76 -10.94 -0.03 7.61
C VAL A 76 -11.64 1.12 8.32
N ALA A 77 -10.94 2.22 8.51
CA ALA A 77 -11.53 3.43 9.08
C ALA A 77 -12.65 3.96 8.16
N PRO A 78 -13.87 4.19 8.68
CA PRO A 78 -14.92 4.84 7.93
C PRO A 78 -14.62 6.33 7.78
N ASN A 79 -13.78 6.67 6.81
CA ASN A 79 -13.31 8.04 6.60
C ASN A 79 -13.24 8.33 5.10
N ASN A 80 -13.71 9.51 4.69
CA ASN A 80 -13.69 9.96 3.31
C ASN A 80 -12.38 10.67 2.91
N PHE A 81 -11.52 10.99 3.88
CA PHE A 81 -10.25 11.67 3.64
C PHE A 81 -9.06 10.71 3.63
N VAL A 82 -8.97 9.84 4.63
CA VAL A 82 -7.90 8.84 4.73
C VAL A 82 -8.52 7.45 4.87
N HIS A 83 -8.38 6.64 3.82
CA HIS A 83 -8.80 5.24 3.83
C HIS A 83 -7.68 4.40 4.45
N ALA A 84 -7.70 4.26 5.76
CA ALA A 84 -6.66 3.59 6.52
C ALA A 84 -7.14 2.25 7.09
N ILE A 85 -6.26 1.27 7.10
CA ILE A 85 -6.48 0.01 7.82
C ILE A 85 -6.29 0.30 9.31
N GLN A 86 -7.31 -0.02 10.12
CA GLN A 86 -7.27 0.10 11.58
C GLN A 86 -6.76 -1.17 12.25
N GLU A 87 -7.21 -2.31 11.77
CA GLU A 87 -6.83 -3.61 12.30
C GLU A 87 -6.64 -4.59 11.13
N MET A 88 -5.58 -5.36 11.18
CA MET A 88 -5.32 -6.46 10.28
C MET A 88 -4.69 -7.59 11.10
N PRO A 89 -5.50 -8.55 11.58
CA PRO A 89 -4.98 -9.69 12.34
C PRO A 89 -4.06 -10.54 11.48
N ILE A 90 -2.88 -10.82 11.98
CA ILE A 90 -1.93 -11.74 11.35
C ILE A 90 -1.56 -12.86 12.32
N LYS A 91 -1.38 -14.04 11.77
CA LYS A 91 -0.82 -15.18 12.49
C LYS A 91 0.56 -15.48 11.94
N PHE A 92 1.50 -15.77 12.78
CA PHE A 92 2.87 -16.12 12.43
C PHE A 92 3.47 -17.08 13.45
N THR A 93 4.50 -17.80 13.05
CA THR A 93 5.29 -18.66 13.95
C THR A 93 6.59 -17.93 14.27
N PRO A 94 6.83 -17.59 15.56
CA PRO A 94 8.14 -17.03 15.97
C PRO A 94 9.23 -18.10 15.83
N GLU A 95 10.37 -17.69 15.31
CA GLU A 95 11.58 -18.51 15.34
C GLU A 95 12.22 -18.58 16.73
#